data_236f2c148ca4dd894c01b4572fefd199
#
_entry.id   236f2c148ca4dd894c01b4572fefd199
#
_cell.length_a   1.000
_cell.length_b   1.000
_cell.length_c   1.000
_cell.angle_alpha   90.00
_cell.angle_beta   90.00
_cell.angle_gamma   90.00
#
_symmetry.space_group_name_H-M   'P 1'
#
loop_
_entity.id
_entity.type
_entity.pdbx_description
1 polymer ?
#
loop_
_entity_poly.entity_id
_entity_poly.type
_entity_poly.pdbx_seq_one_letter_code
_entity_poly.pdbx_strand_id
1 'polypeptide(L)'
;MAISTQDRKLLIKLALAEARSEGVVGMALVIRSVLNRREAIKAGANFNTRSTNIRDIIYAPNQYQPVGDSRNSIDQTFNSKQLSDGEKASYLADNPAELQRIIESDGVSATNARGLVLSTGFDSLGGQGRSNAVTYRGHTFTDNVNNFGVTGDSIYTES
;
A
#
# COMPACT_ATOMS: atom_id res chain seq x y z
N MET A 1 5.41 -8.54 -13.65
CA MET A 1 6.83 -8.18 -13.73
C MET A 1 7.50 -8.38 -12.38
N ALA A 2 8.63 -9.03 -12.38
CA ALA A 2 9.34 -9.30 -11.13
C ALA A 2 9.87 -8.00 -10.51
N ILE A 3 9.81 -7.94 -9.18
CA ILE A 3 10.32 -6.81 -8.42
C ILE A 3 11.77 -7.11 -8.06
N SER A 4 12.67 -6.14 -8.27
CA SER A 4 14.09 -6.32 -7.93
C SER A 4 14.27 -6.52 -6.43
N THR A 5 15.38 -7.13 -6.04
CA THR A 5 15.73 -7.30 -4.63
C THR A 5 15.81 -5.96 -3.91
N GLN A 6 16.35 -4.94 -4.57
CA GLN A 6 16.47 -3.61 -3.99
C GLN A 6 15.10 -2.98 -3.79
N ASP A 7 14.22 -3.08 -4.77
CA ASP A 7 12.85 -2.56 -4.64
C ASP A 7 12.08 -3.32 -3.56
N ARG A 8 12.28 -4.61 -3.45
CA ARG A 8 11.66 -5.42 -2.41
C ARG A 8 12.08 -4.93 -1.01
N LYS A 9 13.37 -4.70 -0.83
CA LYS A 9 13.88 -4.17 0.45
C LYS A 9 13.29 -2.80 0.77
N LEU A 10 13.15 -1.96 -0.24
CA LEU A 10 12.59 -0.62 -0.05
C LEU A 10 11.12 -0.70 0.35
N LEU A 11 10.35 -1.58 -0.30
CA LEU A 11 8.94 -1.81 0.07
C LEU A 11 8.80 -2.30 1.51
N ILE A 12 9.67 -3.20 1.93
CA ILE A 12 9.68 -3.72 3.30
C ILE A 12 9.97 -2.61 4.29
N LYS A 13 10.97 -1.77 4.04
CA LYS A 13 11.30 -0.65 4.91
C LYS A 13 10.16 0.35 5.00
N LEU A 14 9.52 0.65 3.88
CA LEU A 14 8.35 1.54 3.87
C LEU A 14 7.24 0.96 4.74
N ALA A 15 6.92 -0.30 4.56
CA ALA A 15 5.86 -0.95 5.32
C ALA A 15 6.14 -0.97 6.81
N LEU A 16 7.40 -1.22 7.20
CA LEU A 16 7.79 -1.20 8.60
C LEU A 16 7.68 0.21 9.19
N ALA A 17 8.10 1.22 8.45
CA ALA A 17 8.02 2.60 8.92
C ALA A 17 6.58 3.07 9.05
N GLU A 18 5.69 2.64 8.15
CA GLU A 18 4.30 3.08 8.12
C GLU A 18 3.39 2.27 9.06
N ALA A 19 3.58 0.95 9.14
CA ALA A 19 2.53 0.09 9.63
C ALA A 19 3.02 -1.10 10.47
N ARG A 20 4.23 -1.05 11.03
CA ARG A 20 4.72 -2.21 11.81
C ARG A 20 3.82 -2.54 13.00
N SER A 21 3.15 -1.54 13.58
CA SER A 21 2.23 -1.76 14.69
C SER A 21 0.92 -2.42 14.28
N GLU A 22 0.59 -2.41 13.00
CA GLU A 22 -0.62 -3.06 12.46
C GLU A 22 -0.38 -4.51 12.07
N GLY A 23 0.84 -5.01 12.24
CA GLY A 23 1.19 -6.40 11.96
C GLY A 23 1.41 -6.70 10.48
N VAL A 24 1.64 -7.98 10.19
CA VAL A 24 2.00 -8.44 8.84
C VAL A 24 0.94 -8.04 7.80
N VAL A 25 -0.34 -8.19 8.15
CA VAL A 25 -1.43 -7.89 7.20
C VAL A 25 -1.49 -6.40 6.89
N GLY A 26 -1.39 -5.55 7.92
CA GLY A 26 -1.36 -4.10 7.72
C GLY A 26 -0.18 -3.66 6.86
N MET A 27 0.99 -4.22 7.12
CA MET A 27 2.19 -3.95 6.32
C MET A 27 2.02 -4.44 4.88
N ALA A 28 1.40 -5.59 4.68
CA ALA A 28 1.14 -6.12 3.34
C ALA A 28 0.24 -5.18 2.54
N LEU A 29 -0.74 -4.56 3.20
CA LEU A 29 -1.62 -3.59 2.54
C LEU A 29 -0.86 -2.34 2.11
N VAL A 30 0.11 -1.88 2.90
CA VAL A 30 0.96 -0.75 2.51
C VAL A 30 1.74 -1.10 1.24
N ILE A 31 2.35 -2.28 1.21
CA ILE A 31 3.10 -2.72 0.02
C ILE A 31 2.17 -2.83 -1.19
N ARG A 32 0.97 -3.41 -0.99
CA ARG A 32 -0.03 -3.50 -2.08
C ARG A 32 -0.39 -2.11 -2.61
N SER A 33 -0.49 -1.10 -1.76
CA SER A 33 -0.85 0.24 -2.23
C SER A 33 0.19 0.79 -3.21
N VAL A 34 1.47 0.52 -2.98
CA VAL A 34 2.53 0.93 -3.91
C VAL A 34 2.41 0.19 -5.25
N LEU A 35 2.19 -1.12 -5.18
CA LEU A 35 2.06 -1.94 -6.38
C LEU A 35 0.80 -1.54 -7.17
N ASN A 36 -0.27 -1.23 -6.47
CA ASN A 36 -1.51 -0.76 -7.10
C ASN A 36 -1.32 0.63 -7.74
N ARG A 37 -0.55 1.52 -7.11
CA ARG A 37 -0.19 2.80 -7.72
C ARG A 37 0.56 2.61 -9.02
N ARG A 38 1.47 1.65 -9.08
CA ARG A 38 2.19 1.34 -10.31
C ARG A 38 1.22 0.96 -11.42
N GLU A 39 0.23 0.11 -11.12
CA GLU A 39 -0.77 -0.27 -12.10
C GLU A 39 -1.66 0.92 -12.49
N ALA A 40 -2.01 1.76 -11.53
CA ALA A 40 -2.79 2.97 -11.81
C ALA A 40 -2.01 3.95 -12.71
N ILE A 41 -0.72 4.09 -12.48
CA ILE A 41 0.13 4.94 -13.33
C ILE A 41 0.17 4.41 -14.77
N LYS A 42 0.22 3.10 -14.95
CA LYS A 42 0.12 2.51 -16.30
C LYS A 42 -1.20 2.86 -16.97
N ALA A 43 -2.24 3.10 -16.20
CA ALA A 43 -3.56 3.50 -16.71
C ALA A 43 -3.74 5.02 -16.77
N GLY A 44 -2.69 5.80 -16.52
CA GLY A 44 -2.72 7.26 -16.68
C GLY A 44 -2.73 8.05 -15.39
N ALA A 45 -2.69 7.43 -14.21
CA ALA A 45 -2.71 8.14 -12.94
C ALA A 45 -1.43 8.95 -12.71
N ASN A 46 -1.55 9.95 -11.86
CA ASN A 46 -0.43 10.77 -11.43
C ASN A 46 -0.43 10.84 -9.91
N PHE A 47 0.57 10.23 -9.27
CA PHE A 47 0.77 10.27 -7.82
C PHE A 47 1.96 11.16 -7.48
N ASN A 48 1.98 12.38 -8.02
CA ASN A 48 3.12 13.28 -8.03
C ASN A 48 4.33 12.66 -8.72
N THR A 49 4.10 11.64 -9.49
CA THR A 49 5.00 11.02 -10.45
C THR A 49 4.16 10.22 -11.45
N ARG A 50 4.63 10.11 -12.67
CA ARG A 50 4.05 9.23 -13.68
C ARG A 50 5.00 8.07 -13.98
N SER A 51 6.06 7.92 -13.20
CA SER A 51 7.01 6.83 -13.32
C SER A 51 6.40 5.54 -12.77
N THR A 52 6.66 4.43 -13.44
CA THR A 52 6.28 3.09 -12.96
C THR A 52 7.39 2.44 -12.15
N ASN A 53 8.48 3.16 -11.88
CA ASN A 53 9.57 2.69 -11.04
C ASN A 53 9.14 2.74 -9.57
N ILE A 54 9.32 1.64 -8.84
CA ILE A 54 8.89 1.52 -7.45
C ILE A 54 9.52 2.62 -6.58
N ARG A 55 10.81 2.86 -6.74
CA ARG A 55 11.51 3.89 -5.97
C ARG A 55 10.91 5.28 -6.21
N ASP A 56 10.62 5.61 -7.46
CA ASP A 56 10.04 6.90 -7.81
C ASP A 56 8.65 7.06 -7.21
N ILE A 57 7.87 6.00 -7.16
CA ILE A 57 6.53 6.01 -6.54
C ILE A 57 6.64 6.27 -5.04
N ILE A 58 7.54 5.57 -4.37
CA ILE A 58 7.72 5.72 -2.91
C ILE A 58 8.24 7.11 -2.56
N TYR A 59 9.18 7.64 -3.31
CA TYR A 59 9.81 8.93 -3.02
C TYR A 59 9.10 10.12 -3.66
N ALA A 60 7.99 9.92 -4.35
CA ALA A 60 7.23 11.01 -4.91
C ALA A 60 6.81 11.99 -3.80
N PRO A 61 6.87 13.32 -4.05
CA PRO A 61 6.58 14.30 -3.02
C PRO A 61 5.20 14.12 -2.39
N ASN A 62 5.16 14.17 -1.05
CA ASN A 62 3.92 14.16 -0.25
C ASN A 62 3.07 12.90 -0.40
N GLN A 63 3.65 11.78 -0.84
CA GLN A 63 2.89 10.53 -1.00
C GLN A 63 3.03 9.59 0.20
N TYR A 64 4.24 9.46 0.76
CA TYR A 64 4.48 8.60 1.91
C TYR A 64 5.28 9.38 2.96
N GLN A 65 4.69 9.51 4.15
CA GLN A 65 5.27 10.32 5.22
C GLN A 65 6.67 9.88 5.64
N PRO A 66 6.98 8.58 5.81
CA PRO A 66 8.30 8.16 6.29
C PRO A 66 9.47 8.61 5.42
N VAL A 67 9.24 8.96 4.18
CA VAL A 67 10.28 9.47 3.28
C VAL A 67 10.79 10.84 3.75
N GLY A 68 9.90 11.66 4.32
CA GLY A 68 10.25 12.99 4.82
C GLY A 68 10.28 13.11 6.33
N ASP A 69 10.05 12.02 7.07
CA ASP A 69 9.92 12.06 8.52
C ASP A 69 11.25 11.68 9.19
N SER A 70 11.75 12.51 10.08
CA SER A 70 12.99 12.25 10.80
C SER A 70 12.83 11.24 11.94
N ARG A 71 11.60 11.06 12.46
CA ARG A 71 11.36 10.20 13.62
C ARG A 71 10.95 8.78 13.24
N ASN A 72 10.28 8.64 12.11
CA ASN A 72 9.77 7.35 11.63
C ASN A 72 10.23 7.13 10.19
N SER A 73 11.53 7.30 9.99
CA SER A 73 12.11 7.30 8.65
C SER A 73 12.14 5.90 8.04
N ILE A 74 12.00 5.85 6.74
CA ILE A 74 12.24 4.65 5.93
C ILE A 74 13.70 4.20 6.03
N ASP A 75 14.61 5.11 6.37
CA ASP A 75 16.04 4.83 6.46
C ASP A 75 16.49 4.40 7.86
N GLN A 76 15.57 4.28 8.81
CA GLN A 76 15.91 3.81 10.15
C GLN A 76 16.39 2.36 10.13
N THR A 77 17.07 1.94 11.19
CA THR A 77 17.50 0.56 11.35
C THR A 77 16.37 -0.28 11.94
N PHE A 78 16.09 -1.43 11.33
CA PHE A 78 15.09 -2.37 11.82
C PHE A 78 15.79 -3.64 12.34
N ASN A 79 15.25 -4.22 13.41
CA ASN A 79 15.80 -5.45 13.98
C ASN A 79 15.38 -6.68 13.17
N SER A 80 15.96 -7.83 13.51
CA SER A 80 15.74 -9.08 12.78
C SER A 80 14.27 -9.50 12.75
N LYS A 81 13.56 -9.33 13.88
CA LYS A 81 12.14 -9.69 13.92
C LYS A 81 11.30 -8.79 13.03
N GLN A 82 11.57 -7.50 13.07
CA GLN A 82 10.87 -6.55 12.21
C GLN A 82 11.10 -6.88 10.74
N LEU A 83 12.34 -7.13 10.35
CA LEU A 83 12.67 -7.49 8.97
C LEU A 83 11.99 -8.80 8.56
N SER A 84 11.95 -9.79 9.45
CA SER A 84 11.26 -11.05 9.18
C SER A 84 9.76 -10.82 8.96
N ASP A 85 9.13 -10.00 9.79
CA ASP A 85 7.72 -9.66 9.62
C ASP A 85 7.49 -8.89 8.31
N GLY A 86 8.41 -8.00 7.96
CA GLY A 86 8.37 -7.27 6.70
C GLY A 86 8.48 -8.20 5.48
N GLU A 87 9.32 -9.22 5.57
CA GLU A 87 9.43 -10.22 4.50
C GLU A 87 8.14 -11.01 4.34
N LYS A 88 7.50 -11.41 5.46
CA LYS A 88 6.20 -12.07 5.42
C LYS A 88 5.14 -11.17 4.78
N ALA A 89 5.15 -9.90 5.14
CA ALA A 89 4.23 -8.92 4.56
C ALA A 89 4.44 -8.79 3.05
N SER A 90 5.70 -8.73 2.62
CA SER A 90 6.04 -8.64 1.20
C SER A 90 5.57 -9.87 0.42
N TYR A 91 5.78 -11.06 0.99
CA TYR A 91 5.28 -12.30 0.39
C TYR A 91 3.76 -12.28 0.26
N LEU A 92 3.09 -11.86 1.33
CA LEU A 92 1.62 -11.81 1.36
C LEU A 92 1.09 -10.77 0.35
N ALA A 93 1.79 -9.65 0.20
CA ALA A 93 1.42 -8.62 -0.76
C ALA A 93 1.49 -9.11 -2.20
N ASP A 94 2.38 -10.06 -2.49
CA ASP A 94 2.48 -10.68 -3.82
C ASP A 94 1.33 -11.65 -4.12
N ASN A 95 0.52 -11.97 -3.12
CA ASN A 95 -0.58 -12.92 -3.23
C ASN A 95 -1.89 -12.25 -2.81
N PRO A 96 -2.44 -11.34 -3.64
CA PRO A 96 -3.61 -10.55 -3.26
C PRO A 96 -4.84 -11.40 -2.92
N ALA A 97 -5.04 -12.54 -3.57
CA ALA A 97 -6.16 -13.42 -3.25
C ALA A 97 -6.02 -14.01 -1.84
N GLU A 98 -4.81 -14.41 -1.45
CA GLU A 98 -4.54 -14.92 -0.10
C GLU A 98 -4.67 -13.81 0.93
N LEU A 99 -4.18 -12.61 0.63
CA LEU A 99 -4.32 -11.46 1.50
C LEU A 99 -5.79 -11.13 1.74
N GLN A 100 -6.60 -11.14 0.68
CA GLN A 100 -8.03 -10.91 0.81
C GLN A 100 -8.70 -11.97 1.68
N ARG A 101 -8.35 -13.24 1.48
CA ARG A 101 -8.89 -14.34 2.28
C ARG A 101 -8.59 -14.17 3.76
N ILE A 102 -7.36 -13.77 4.10
CA ILE A 102 -6.96 -13.55 5.49
C ILE A 102 -7.75 -12.39 6.10
N ILE A 103 -7.92 -11.30 5.37
CA ILE A 103 -8.68 -10.15 5.83
C ILE A 103 -10.15 -10.53 6.07
N GLU A 104 -10.73 -11.32 5.18
CA GLU A 104 -12.10 -11.81 5.36
C GLU A 104 -12.21 -12.70 6.60
N SER A 105 -11.19 -13.51 6.89
CA SER A 105 -11.18 -14.35 8.07
C SER A 105 -11.13 -13.53 9.37
N ASP A 106 -10.68 -12.29 9.31
CA ASP A 106 -10.73 -11.36 10.44
C ASP A 106 -12.09 -10.69 10.60
N GLY A 107 -13.08 -11.07 9.80
CA GLY A 107 -14.44 -10.55 9.91
C GLY A 107 -14.77 -9.39 8.99
N VAL A 108 -13.88 -9.03 8.08
CA VAL A 108 -14.12 -7.99 7.09
C VAL A 108 -14.96 -8.55 5.96
N SER A 109 -15.97 -7.82 5.50
CA SER A 109 -16.80 -8.28 4.39
C SER A 109 -15.98 -8.47 3.12
N ALA A 110 -16.42 -9.35 2.23
CA ALA A 110 -15.72 -9.61 0.97
C ALA A 110 -15.53 -8.33 0.15
N THR A 111 -16.54 -7.47 0.10
CA THR A 111 -16.48 -6.20 -0.63
C THR A 111 -15.42 -5.28 -0.03
N ASN A 112 -15.38 -5.13 1.29
CA ASN A 112 -14.41 -4.27 1.96
C ASN A 112 -13.00 -4.86 1.90
N ALA A 113 -12.86 -6.18 2.03
CA ALA A 113 -11.57 -6.84 1.90
C ALA A 113 -10.98 -6.64 0.50
N ARG A 114 -11.81 -6.75 -0.52
CA ARG A 114 -11.39 -6.47 -1.89
C ARG A 114 -10.96 -5.01 -2.06
N GLY A 115 -11.71 -4.08 -1.48
CA GLY A 115 -11.37 -2.66 -1.51
C GLY A 115 -10.02 -2.37 -0.85
N LEU A 116 -9.74 -3.03 0.27
CA LEU A 116 -8.44 -2.92 0.95
C LEU A 116 -7.29 -3.39 0.05
N VAL A 117 -7.45 -4.55 -0.57
CA VAL A 117 -6.42 -5.15 -1.41
C VAL A 117 -6.16 -4.32 -2.67
N LEU A 118 -7.15 -3.60 -3.15
CA LEU A 118 -7.04 -2.76 -4.35
C LEU A 118 -6.72 -1.30 -4.06
N SER A 119 -6.55 -0.93 -2.79
CA SER A 119 -6.33 0.47 -2.42
C SER A 119 -5.04 1.02 -3.02
N THR A 120 -5.04 2.32 -3.32
CA THR A 120 -3.85 3.05 -3.81
C THR A 120 -3.40 4.11 -2.82
N GLY A 121 -4.13 4.32 -1.74
CA GLY A 121 -3.77 5.31 -0.75
C GLY A 121 -4.26 4.91 0.63
N PHE A 122 -3.63 5.49 1.64
CA PHE A 122 -4.04 5.29 3.02
C PHE A 122 -3.60 6.48 3.86
N ASP A 123 -4.29 6.70 4.97
CA ASP A 123 -3.85 7.68 5.96
C ASP A 123 -4.35 7.27 7.34
N SER A 124 -3.79 7.88 8.37
CA SER A 124 -4.18 7.61 9.76
C SER A 124 -5.37 8.44 10.22
N LEU A 125 -5.88 9.33 9.39
CA LEU A 125 -6.89 10.32 9.78
C LEU A 125 -8.29 10.00 9.27
N GLY A 126 -8.51 8.84 8.69
CA GLY A 126 -9.84 8.39 8.37
C GLY A 126 -10.33 8.63 6.95
N GLY A 127 -9.52 9.17 6.06
CA GLY A 127 -9.87 9.28 4.64
C GLY A 127 -11.18 9.97 4.36
N GLN A 128 -11.53 11.01 5.13
CA GLN A 128 -12.82 11.69 5.00
C GLN A 128 -13.01 12.29 3.60
N GLY A 129 -14.24 12.20 3.12
CA GLY A 129 -14.60 12.75 1.82
C GLY A 129 -14.17 11.90 0.64
N ARG A 130 -13.68 10.69 0.88
CA ARG A 130 -13.23 9.79 -0.18
C ARG A 130 -14.17 8.60 -0.30
N SER A 131 -14.53 8.27 -1.54
CA SER A 131 -15.32 7.08 -1.80
C SER A 131 -14.47 5.83 -1.60
N ASN A 132 -15.12 4.72 -1.29
CA ASN A 132 -14.49 3.40 -1.11
C ASN A 132 -13.42 3.37 -0.02
N ALA A 133 -13.56 4.25 1.00
CA ALA A 133 -12.66 4.24 2.14
C ALA A 133 -13.01 3.10 3.10
N VAL A 134 -12.02 2.33 3.51
CA VAL A 134 -12.19 1.23 4.46
C VAL A 134 -11.12 1.36 5.54
N THR A 135 -11.55 1.42 6.80
CA THR A 135 -10.62 1.48 7.92
C THR A 135 -10.28 0.06 8.37
N TYR A 136 -8.99 -0.19 8.54
CA TYR A 136 -8.48 -1.48 8.98
C TYR A 136 -7.20 -1.27 9.78
N ARG A 137 -7.22 -1.71 11.05
CA ARG A 137 -6.06 -1.72 11.95
C ARG A 137 -5.32 -0.38 12.05
N GLY A 138 -6.05 0.72 12.15
CA GLY A 138 -5.45 2.04 12.40
C GLY A 138 -5.18 2.87 11.16
N HIS A 139 -5.35 2.31 9.99
CA HIS A 139 -5.26 3.08 8.74
C HIS A 139 -6.58 3.02 7.98
N THR A 140 -6.86 4.07 7.24
CA THR A 140 -7.98 4.09 6.30
C THR A 140 -7.43 4.02 4.90
N PHE A 141 -7.88 3.02 4.16
CA PHE A 141 -7.42 2.75 2.80
C PHE A 141 -8.48 3.20 1.81
N THR A 142 -8.02 3.74 0.69
CA THR A 142 -8.92 4.27 -0.34
C THR A 142 -8.32 4.03 -1.72
N ASP A 143 -9.17 3.96 -2.74
CA ASP A 143 -8.71 3.79 -4.10
C ASP A 143 -8.21 5.08 -4.74
N ASN A 144 -8.70 6.22 -4.36
CA ASN A 144 -8.23 7.55 -4.80
C ASN A 144 -7.88 7.71 -6.29
N VAL A 145 -8.25 6.74 -7.12
CA VAL A 145 -7.78 6.72 -8.51
C VAL A 145 -8.24 7.97 -9.25
N ASN A 146 -9.46 8.39 -9.03
CA ASN A 146 -10.04 9.54 -9.72
C ASN A 146 -9.38 10.87 -9.33
N ASN A 147 -8.75 10.92 -8.15
CA ASN A 147 -8.08 12.12 -7.69
C ASN A 147 -6.71 12.31 -8.32
N PHE A 148 -6.23 11.33 -9.07
CA PHE A 148 -4.88 11.33 -9.63
C PHE A 148 -4.88 11.27 -11.17
N GLY A 149 -5.97 11.65 -11.80
CA GLY A 149 -6.03 11.80 -13.24
C GLY A 149 -6.52 10.60 -14.02
N VAL A 150 -6.87 9.51 -13.34
CA VAL A 150 -7.50 8.37 -14.00
C VAL A 150 -9.00 8.60 -14.06
N THR A 151 -9.58 8.45 -15.22
CA THR A 151 -11.04 8.55 -15.39
C THR A 151 -11.65 7.16 -15.24
N GLY A 152 -12.74 7.12 -14.48
CA GLY A 152 -13.37 5.85 -14.16
C GLY A 152 -12.58 5.04 -13.18
N ASP A 153 -12.98 3.81 -13.00
CA ASP A 153 -12.39 2.91 -12.01
C ASP A 153 -11.92 1.61 -12.67
N SER A 154 -11.28 1.76 -13.82
CA SER A 154 -10.88 0.65 -14.68
C SER A 154 -10.03 -0.38 -13.95
N ILE A 155 -9.24 0.03 -12.97
CA ILE A 155 -8.40 -0.88 -12.20
C ILE A 155 -9.24 -1.69 -11.20
N TYR A 156 -10.31 -1.11 -10.69
CA TYR A 156 -11.12 -1.68 -9.61
C TYR A 156 -12.36 -2.41 -10.10
N THR A 157 -12.69 -2.30 -11.36
CA THR A 157 -13.83 -3.01 -11.95
C THR A 157 -13.44 -4.37 -12.53
N GLU A 158 -12.17 -4.60 -12.76
CA GLU A 158 -11.68 -5.89 -13.21
C GLU A 158 -11.58 -6.85 -12.03
N SER A 159 -12.14 -7.99 -12.18
CA SER A 159 -12.13 -9.02 -11.16
C SER A 159 -11.15 -10.11 -11.46
#